data_23569a555daed040e63ba8dfe402e0f4
#
_entry.id   23569a555daed040e63ba8dfe402e0f4
#
_cell.length_a   1.000
_cell.length_b   1.000
_cell.length_c   1.000
_cell.angle_alpha   90.00
_cell.angle_beta   90.00
_cell.angle_gamma   90.00
#
_symmetry.space_group_name_H-M   'P 1'
#
loop_
_entity.id
_entity.type
_entity.pdbx_description
1 polymer ?
#
loop_
_entity_poly.entity_id
_entity_poly.type
_entity_poly.pdbx_seq_one_letter_code
_entity_poly.pdbx_strand_id
1 'polypeptide(L)'
;MLSSLHTRTTILATMLLALSATAAAHVAPDSCGLPDSATPASYLATNHDSEEVNIRAQPNTRAAILAVCDNQSEAAILGKSVAWYRVRLALRPNQPAERRIINGYVHQSQASLRHVYTVHSADGSANLRLNANSRAEIQQRLPNGTTVAEHPAKRQGDWHYVSVHGSDSDTYGYVHKSQLRPKARR
;
A
#
# COMPACT_ATOMS: atom_id res chain seq x y z
N MET A 1 -67.54 -16.50 -61.50
CA MET A 1 -66.90 -17.41 -60.47
C MET A 1 -65.55 -16.84 -60.14
N LEU A 2 -65.41 -16.06 -59.07
CA LEU A 2 -64.15 -15.43 -58.63
C LEU A 2 -63.71 -16.11 -57.40
N SER A 3 -62.53 -16.78 -57.47
CA SER A 3 -61.87 -17.46 -56.37
C SER A 3 -60.92 -16.50 -55.67
N SER A 4 -61.22 -16.19 -54.40
CA SER A 4 -60.41 -15.28 -53.54
C SER A 4 -59.27 -16.09 -52.93
N LEU A 5 -57.98 -15.71 -53.22
CA LEU A 5 -56.78 -16.18 -52.60
C LEU A 5 -56.52 -15.35 -51.30
N HIS A 6 -56.61 -15.99 -50.15
CA HIS A 6 -56.19 -15.35 -48.89
C HIS A 6 -54.70 -15.66 -48.67
N THR A 7 -53.88 -14.64 -48.79
CA THR A 7 -52.45 -14.68 -48.42
C THR A 7 -52.31 -14.46 -46.90
N ARG A 8 -51.90 -15.48 -46.19
CA ARG A 8 -51.58 -15.38 -44.76
C ARG A 8 -50.12 -14.89 -44.60
N THR A 9 -49.98 -13.66 -44.14
CA THR A 9 -48.66 -13.07 -43.79
C THR A 9 -48.28 -13.52 -42.39
N THR A 10 -47.25 -14.38 -42.27
CA THR A 10 -46.67 -14.80 -40.99
C THR A 10 -45.67 -13.76 -40.56
N ILE A 11 -45.92 -13.02 -39.50
CA ILE A 11 -45.00 -12.08 -38.89
C ILE A 11 -44.11 -12.86 -37.94
N LEU A 12 -42.83 -13.02 -38.31
CA LEU A 12 -41.80 -13.56 -37.42
C LEU A 12 -41.35 -12.44 -36.47
N ALA A 13 -41.77 -12.52 -35.21
CA ALA A 13 -41.27 -11.62 -34.18
C ALA A 13 -39.89 -12.12 -33.70
N THR A 14 -38.84 -11.46 -34.15
CA THR A 14 -37.47 -11.64 -33.66
C THR A 14 -37.32 -10.97 -32.28
N MET A 15 -37.32 -11.76 -31.24
CA MET A 15 -37.09 -11.31 -29.86
C MET A 15 -35.62 -11.09 -29.65
N LEU A 16 -35.13 -9.82 -29.70
CA LEU A 16 -33.78 -9.44 -29.39
C LEU A 16 -33.61 -9.53 -27.85
N LEU A 17 -32.93 -10.58 -27.36
CA LEU A 17 -32.45 -10.61 -25.99
C LEU A 17 -31.30 -9.59 -25.84
N ALA A 18 -31.56 -8.45 -25.25
CA ALA A 18 -30.52 -7.52 -24.82
C ALA A 18 -29.82 -8.13 -23.59
N LEU A 19 -28.61 -8.68 -23.76
CA LEU A 19 -27.71 -8.99 -22.66
C LEU A 19 -27.27 -7.65 -22.05
N SER A 20 -27.89 -7.26 -20.94
CA SER A 20 -27.40 -6.17 -20.09
C SER A 20 -26.15 -6.68 -19.37
N ALA A 21 -24.98 -6.38 -19.90
CA ALA A 21 -23.73 -6.50 -19.17
C ALA A 21 -23.79 -5.47 -18.03
N THR A 22 -24.11 -5.93 -16.82
CA THR A 22 -23.91 -5.14 -15.62
C THR A 22 -22.41 -4.96 -15.47
N ALA A 23 -21.88 -3.80 -15.87
CA ALA A 23 -20.54 -3.38 -15.51
C ALA A 23 -20.47 -3.41 -13.97
N ALA A 24 -19.62 -4.29 -13.42
CA ALA A 24 -19.32 -4.26 -12.01
C ALA A 24 -18.81 -2.85 -11.67
N ALA A 25 -19.54 -2.14 -10.81
CA ALA A 25 -19.12 -0.83 -10.37
C ALA A 25 -17.74 -0.99 -9.70
N HIS A 26 -16.73 -0.33 -10.27
CA HIS A 26 -15.41 -0.28 -9.68
C HIS A 26 -15.52 0.48 -8.35
N VAL A 27 -15.37 -0.23 -7.25
CA VAL A 27 -15.33 0.39 -5.92
C VAL A 27 -14.01 1.11 -5.79
N ALA A 28 -14.04 2.43 -5.55
CA ALA A 28 -12.82 3.19 -5.31
C ALA A 28 -12.05 2.59 -4.12
N PRO A 29 -10.71 2.55 -4.21
CA PRO A 29 -9.89 2.00 -3.13
C PRO A 29 -10.05 2.82 -1.83
N ASP A 30 -10.02 2.12 -0.70
CA ASP A 30 -10.02 2.75 0.62
C ASP A 30 -8.66 3.39 0.90
N SER A 31 -8.64 4.52 1.59
CA SER A 31 -7.43 4.99 2.26
C SER A 31 -7.16 4.09 3.46
N CYS A 32 -6.02 3.42 3.47
CA CYS A 32 -5.62 2.46 4.49
C CYS A 32 -4.34 2.91 5.19
N GLY A 33 -4.27 2.72 6.50
CA GLY A 33 -3.08 3.12 7.26
C GLY A 33 -2.85 2.29 8.51
N LEU A 34 -1.80 2.63 9.24
CA LEU A 34 -1.49 1.98 10.50
C LEU A 34 -2.64 2.16 11.50
N PRO A 35 -3.00 1.11 12.26
CA PRO A 35 -4.16 1.17 13.18
C PRO A 35 -3.93 2.10 14.36
N ASP A 36 -2.68 2.33 14.75
CA ASP A 36 -2.30 3.12 15.91
C ASP A 36 -1.44 4.32 15.46
N SER A 37 -1.46 5.41 16.22
CA SER A 37 -0.67 6.62 15.96
C SER A 37 0.85 6.42 16.15
N ALA A 38 1.25 5.35 16.85
CA ALA A 38 2.65 5.04 17.07
C ALA A 38 3.22 4.24 15.89
N THR A 39 4.18 4.79 15.18
CA THR A 39 4.92 4.09 14.13
C THR A 39 5.60 2.84 14.71
N PRO A 40 5.31 1.62 14.23
CA PRO A 40 5.93 0.39 14.72
C PRO A 40 7.40 0.29 14.30
N ALA A 41 8.13 -0.71 14.82
CA ALA A 41 9.52 -1.00 14.42
C ALA A 41 9.65 -1.46 12.96
N SER A 42 8.59 -2.02 12.40
CA SER A 42 8.47 -2.37 10.98
C SER A 42 7.00 -2.45 10.58
N TYR A 43 6.71 -2.17 9.33
CA TYR A 43 5.38 -2.23 8.75
C TYR A 43 5.44 -2.59 7.26
N LEU A 44 4.32 -2.88 6.64
CA LEU A 44 4.19 -3.01 5.20
C LEU A 44 3.69 -1.69 4.61
N ALA A 45 4.32 -1.28 3.51
CA ALA A 45 3.79 -0.24 2.63
C ALA A 45 3.42 -0.87 1.29
N THR A 46 2.36 -0.41 0.66
CA THR A 46 1.99 -0.83 -0.69
C THR A 46 3.10 -0.51 -1.69
N ASN A 47 3.21 -1.30 -2.74
CA ASN A 47 4.17 -1.03 -3.81
C ASN A 47 3.63 0.09 -4.70
N HIS A 48 4.49 1.06 -5.04
CA HIS A 48 4.14 2.19 -5.90
C HIS A 48 3.62 1.79 -7.29
N ASP A 49 4.02 0.62 -7.79
CA ASP A 49 3.61 0.10 -9.09
C ASP A 49 2.22 -0.58 -9.05
N SER A 50 1.62 -0.73 -7.87
CA SER A 50 0.29 -1.28 -7.70
C SER A 50 -0.70 -0.16 -7.48
N GLU A 51 -1.65 0.03 -8.38
CA GLU A 51 -2.72 1.03 -8.21
C GLU A 51 -3.60 0.68 -7.01
N GLU A 52 -3.81 -0.62 -6.78
CA GLU A 52 -4.67 -1.16 -5.72
C GLU A 52 -4.07 -2.40 -5.09
N VAL A 53 -4.33 -2.58 -3.80
CA VAL A 53 -3.87 -3.72 -3.01
C VAL A 53 -5.04 -4.40 -2.32
N ASN A 54 -5.23 -5.69 -2.61
CA ASN A 54 -6.30 -6.49 -2.04
C ASN A 54 -5.92 -7.03 -0.65
N ILE A 55 -6.71 -6.68 0.36
CA ILE A 55 -6.66 -7.28 1.69
C ILE A 55 -7.69 -8.42 1.75
N ARG A 56 -7.22 -9.64 1.95
CA ARG A 56 -8.05 -10.86 1.85
C ARG A 56 -8.32 -11.51 3.21
N ALA A 57 -9.41 -12.23 3.30
CA ALA A 57 -9.81 -12.95 4.52
C ALA A 57 -8.89 -14.13 4.86
N GLN A 58 -8.23 -14.74 3.86
CA GLN A 58 -7.34 -15.89 4.00
C GLN A 58 -6.12 -15.74 3.06
N PRO A 59 -4.98 -16.43 3.32
CA PRO A 59 -3.76 -16.31 2.54
C PRO A 59 -3.83 -17.10 1.21
N ASN A 60 -4.80 -16.79 0.38
CA ASN A 60 -4.95 -17.33 -0.97
C ASN A 60 -5.70 -16.36 -1.89
N THR A 61 -5.51 -16.50 -3.19
CA THR A 61 -6.06 -15.59 -4.21
C THR A 61 -7.57 -15.73 -4.45
N ARG A 62 -8.18 -16.83 -3.97
CA ARG A 62 -9.63 -17.09 -4.09
C ARG A 62 -10.41 -16.61 -2.87
N ALA A 63 -9.73 -16.25 -1.79
CA ALA A 63 -10.37 -15.76 -0.57
C ALA A 63 -11.10 -14.44 -0.81
N ALA A 64 -12.18 -14.23 -0.05
CA ALA A 64 -12.93 -12.97 -0.09
C ALA A 64 -12.01 -11.76 0.15
N ILE A 65 -12.23 -10.69 -0.61
CA ILE A 65 -11.57 -9.40 -0.42
C ILE A 65 -12.31 -8.66 0.68
N LEU A 66 -11.59 -8.28 1.73
CA LEU A 66 -12.11 -7.53 2.88
C LEU A 66 -12.03 -6.02 2.65
N ALA A 67 -11.02 -5.58 1.92
CA ALA A 67 -10.80 -4.19 1.51
C ALA A 67 -9.89 -4.13 0.29
N VAL A 68 -10.00 -3.04 -0.45
CA VAL A 68 -9.08 -2.66 -1.53
C VAL A 68 -8.41 -1.37 -1.06
N CYS A 69 -7.10 -1.40 -0.87
CA CYS A 69 -6.32 -0.26 -0.39
C CYS A 69 -5.58 0.43 -1.55
N ASP A 70 -5.38 1.74 -1.44
CA ASP A 70 -4.63 2.53 -2.41
C ASP A 70 -3.10 2.26 -2.35
N ASN A 71 -2.36 2.87 -3.26
CA ASN A 71 -0.90 2.71 -3.38
C ASN A 71 -0.07 3.52 -2.36
N GLN A 72 -0.71 4.23 -1.43
CA GLN A 72 -0.05 4.95 -0.33
C GLN A 72 -0.36 4.33 1.02
N SER A 73 -0.91 3.14 1.01
CA SER A 73 -1.40 2.46 2.20
C SER A 73 -0.28 1.81 3.02
N GLU A 74 -0.52 1.73 4.32
CA GLU A 74 0.36 1.10 5.30
C GLU A 74 -0.40 0.11 6.18
N ALA A 75 0.28 -0.96 6.61
CA ALA A 75 -0.32 -1.98 7.46
C ALA A 75 0.66 -2.51 8.52
N ALA A 76 0.18 -2.70 9.74
CA ALA A 76 0.95 -3.35 10.78
C ALA A 76 1.06 -4.85 10.51
N ILE A 77 2.25 -5.42 10.71
CA ILE A 77 2.54 -6.83 10.48
C ILE A 77 2.20 -7.62 11.73
N LEU A 78 1.30 -8.60 11.59
CA LEU A 78 0.96 -9.56 12.65
C LEU A 78 1.70 -10.90 12.47
N GLY A 79 2.18 -11.20 11.27
CA GLY A 79 2.91 -12.42 10.96
C GLY A 79 3.16 -12.60 9.47
N LYS A 80 3.92 -13.63 9.11
CA LYS A 80 4.23 -14.00 7.73
C LYS A 80 4.08 -15.50 7.55
N SER A 81 3.51 -15.91 6.42
CA SER A 81 3.41 -17.29 5.99
C SER A 81 3.74 -17.35 4.49
N VAL A 82 4.80 -18.07 4.11
CA VAL A 82 5.34 -18.22 2.75
C VAL A 82 5.27 -16.91 1.93
N ALA A 83 4.21 -16.72 1.12
CA ALA A 83 4.03 -15.58 0.24
C ALA A 83 3.04 -14.52 0.76
N TRP A 84 2.50 -14.69 1.98
CA TRP A 84 1.46 -13.84 2.54
C TRP A 84 1.88 -13.22 3.87
N TYR A 85 1.58 -11.94 4.04
CA TYR A 85 1.64 -11.27 5.33
C TYR A 85 0.25 -11.23 5.95
N ARG A 86 0.15 -11.63 7.22
CA ARG A 86 -1.01 -11.34 8.06
C ARG A 86 -0.84 -9.91 8.58
N VAL A 87 -1.86 -9.09 8.35
CA VAL A 87 -1.79 -7.64 8.63
C VAL A 87 -2.97 -7.16 9.45
N ARG A 88 -2.76 -6.04 10.13
CA ARG A 88 -3.78 -5.23 10.78
C ARG A 88 -3.68 -3.80 10.27
N LEU A 89 -4.80 -3.22 9.86
CA LEU A 89 -4.83 -1.88 9.31
C LEU A 89 -6.14 -1.17 9.65
N ALA A 90 -6.10 0.16 9.59
CA ALA A 90 -7.28 1.02 9.68
C ALA A 90 -7.71 1.41 8.27
N LEU A 91 -8.98 1.23 7.96
CA LEU A 91 -9.61 1.83 6.80
C LEU A 91 -9.94 3.29 7.14
N ARG A 92 -9.66 4.22 6.21
CA ARG A 92 -9.86 5.66 6.37
C ARG A 92 -9.20 6.24 7.63
N PRO A 93 -7.87 6.08 7.78
CA PRO A 93 -7.16 6.44 9.00
C PRO A 93 -7.27 7.93 9.36
N ASN A 94 -7.52 8.80 8.39
CA ASN A 94 -7.66 10.25 8.57
C ASN A 94 -9.09 10.71 8.84
N GLN A 95 -10.07 9.77 8.92
CA GLN A 95 -11.48 10.05 9.19
C GLN A 95 -11.94 9.31 10.45
N PRO A 96 -11.73 9.85 11.65
CA PRO A 96 -11.96 9.12 12.92
C PRO A 96 -13.37 8.53 13.07
N ALA A 97 -14.40 9.25 12.61
CA ALA A 97 -15.80 8.81 12.71
C ALA A 97 -16.12 7.58 11.83
N GLU A 98 -15.35 7.36 10.77
CA GLU A 98 -15.55 6.26 9.82
C GLU A 98 -14.42 5.21 9.90
N ARG A 99 -13.48 5.41 10.80
CA ARG A 99 -12.33 4.53 10.96
C ARG A 99 -12.74 3.14 11.41
N ARG A 100 -12.38 2.14 10.63
CA ARG A 100 -12.63 0.72 10.91
C ARG A 100 -11.32 -0.07 10.90
N ILE A 101 -11.06 -0.84 11.95
CA ILE A 101 -9.88 -1.71 12.04
C ILE A 101 -10.22 -3.08 11.48
N ILE A 102 -9.41 -3.58 10.56
CA ILE A 102 -9.52 -4.93 10.01
C ILE A 102 -8.22 -5.71 10.16
N ASN A 103 -8.36 -7.04 10.21
CA ASN A 103 -7.26 -7.99 10.08
C ASN A 103 -7.47 -8.78 8.80
N GLY A 104 -6.39 -9.00 8.04
CA GLY A 104 -6.45 -9.71 6.77
C GLY A 104 -5.09 -10.18 6.30
N TYR A 105 -5.02 -10.53 5.03
CA TYR A 105 -3.82 -11.02 4.39
C TYR A 105 -3.53 -10.24 3.12
N VAL A 106 -2.25 -9.88 2.92
CA VAL A 106 -1.74 -9.25 1.70
C VAL A 106 -0.64 -10.11 1.10
N HIS A 107 -0.63 -10.26 -0.21
CA HIS A 107 0.42 -11.01 -0.89
C HIS A 107 1.72 -10.20 -0.95
N GLN A 108 2.86 -10.86 -0.79
CA GLN A 108 4.17 -10.17 -0.73
C GLN A 108 4.55 -9.41 -2.00
N SER A 109 3.95 -9.73 -3.17
CA SER A 109 4.18 -8.98 -4.41
C SER A 109 3.49 -7.60 -4.41
N GLN A 110 2.50 -7.38 -3.55
CA GLN A 110 1.72 -6.15 -3.51
C GLN A 110 2.20 -5.18 -2.42
N ALA A 111 3.09 -5.61 -1.53
CA ALA A 111 3.56 -4.78 -0.42
C ALA A 111 5.03 -5.02 -0.11
N SER A 112 5.72 -3.98 0.28
CA SER A 112 7.13 -3.98 0.65
C SER A 112 7.30 -3.74 2.14
N LEU A 113 8.20 -4.52 2.75
CA LEU A 113 8.59 -4.33 4.14
C LEU A 113 9.31 -2.99 4.29
N ARG A 114 9.00 -2.27 5.38
CA ARG A 114 9.71 -1.08 5.84
C ARG A 114 10.27 -1.36 7.22
N HIS A 115 11.56 -1.08 7.43
CA HIS A 115 12.18 -1.06 8.75
C HIS A 115 12.27 0.38 9.25
N VAL A 116 11.90 0.58 10.50
CA VAL A 116 11.90 1.92 11.10
C VAL A 116 13.15 2.11 11.94
N TYR A 117 13.81 3.23 11.73
CA TYR A 117 14.99 3.66 12.47
C TYR A 117 14.76 5.01 13.11
N THR A 118 15.55 5.29 14.12
CA THR A 118 15.67 6.61 14.73
C THR A 118 17.08 7.13 14.45
N VAL A 119 17.19 8.35 14.02
CA VAL A 119 18.48 9.04 13.84
C VAL A 119 19.18 9.13 15.18
N HIS A 120 20.43 8.66 15.21
CA HIS A 120 21.31 8.72 16.36
C HIS A 120 22.76 8.85 15.94
N SER A 121 23.26 10.07 15.93
CA SER A 121 24.62 10.42 15.53
C SER A 121 25.33 11.11 16.68
N ALA A 122 26.65 10.90 16.81
CA ALA A 122 27.49 11.61 17.78
C ALA A 122 27.47 13.13 17.54
N ASP A 123 27.30 13.56 16.27
CA ASP A 123 27.28 14.97 15.87
C ASP A 123 25.91 15.65 16.08
N GLY A 124 24.96 14.96 16.74
CA GLY A 124 23.61 15.49 16.99
C GLY A 124 22.66 15.43 15.79
N SER A 125 23.13 15.07 14.60
CA SER A 125 22.31 14.96 13.38
C SER A 125 22.89 13.98 12.37
N ALA A 126 22.05 13.41 11.51
CA ALA A 126 22.46 12.63 10.34
C ALA A 126 22.27 13.43 9.05
N ASN A 127 23.11 13.15 8.06
CA ASN A 127 22.98 13.74 6.74
C ASN A 127 22.14 12.83 5.83
N LEU A 128 21.01 13.32 5.37
CA LEU A 128 20.25 12.73 4.28
C LEU A 128 20.87 13.15 2.95
N ARG A 129 21.35 12.21 2.17
CA ARG A 129 22.13 12.47 0.95
C ARG A 129 21.43 11.98 -0.30
N LEU A 130 21.72 12.63 -1.42
CA LEU A 130 21.16 12.26 -2.73
C LEU A 130 21.63 10.89 -3.20
N ASN A 131 22.88 10.51 -2.88
CA ASN A 131 23.50 9.25 -3.29
C ASN A 131 24.19 8.56 -2.10
N ALA A 132 24.42 7.25 -2.24
CA ALA A 132 25.00 6.36 -1.22
C ALA A 132 26.52 6.54 -1.07
N ASN A 133 27.00 7.74 -0.82
CA ASN A 133 28.42 8.01 -0.54
C ASN A 133 28.60 9.27 0.31
N SER A 134 29.74 9.37 1.00
CA SER A 134 30.04 10.46 1.95
C SER A 134 30.28 11.83 1.29
N ARG A 135 30.53 11.87 -0.02
CA ARG A 135 30.77 13.10 -0.79
C ARG A 135 29.51 13.59 -1.52
N ALA A 136 28.45 12.78 -1.52
CA ALA A 136 27.20 13.17 -2.16
C ALA A 136 26.60 14.41 -1.51
N GLU A 137 25.85 15.16 -2.29
CA GLU A 137 25.08 16.31 -1.84
C GLU A 137 24.20 15.97 -0.63
N ILE A 138 24.20 16.85 0.35
CA ILE A 138 23.33 16.76 1.53
C ILE A 138 22.03 17.50 1.19
N GLN A 139 20.95 16.74 1.06
CA GLN A 139 19.61 17.30 0.83
C GLN A 139 19.03 17.91 2.11
N GLN A 140 19.26 17.21 3.25
CA GLN A 140 18.72 17.62 4.53
C GLN A 140 19.62 17.12 5.68
N ARG A 141 19.65 17.86 6.79
CA ARG A 141 20.18 17.40 8.07
C ARG A 141 19.02 16.97 8.97
N LEU A 142 19.08 15.72 9.44
CA LEU A 142 18.05 15.11 10.28
C LEU A 142 18.54 15.13 11.73
N PRO A 143 17.91 15.87 12.64
CA PRO A 143 18.27 15.88 14.06
C PRO A 143 18.16 14.49 14.70
N ASN A 144 18.94 14.23 15.75
CA ASN A 144 18.77 13.04 16.56
C ASN A 144 17.33 12.91 17.07
N GLY A 145 16.79 11.69 17.07
CA GLY A 145 15.38 11.42 17.40
C GLY A 145 14.45 11.41 16.19
N THR A 146 14.87 11.94 15.01
CA THR A 146 14.06 11.85 13.79
C THR A 146 13.78 10.38 13.45
N THR A 147 12.51 10.06 13.19
CA THR A 147 12.10 8.71 12.73
C THR A 147 12.13 8.66 11.21
N VAL A 148 12.75 7.61 10.68
CA VAL A 148 12.85 7.34 9.25
C VAL A 148 12.43 5.91 8.93
N ALA A 149 11.85 5.70 7.75
CA ALA A 149 11.47 4.38 7.26
C ALA A 149 12.39 3.94 6.13
N GLU A 150 13.08 2.81 6.28
CA GLU A 150 13.96 2.25 5.27
C GLU A 150 13.16 1.56 4.16
N HIS A 151 13.66 1.70 2.94
CA HIS A 151 13.27 0.97 1.74
C HIS A 151 14.35 -0.08 1.42
N PRO A 152 14.26 -1.32 1.94
CA PRO A 152 15.34 -2.29 1.89
C PRO A 152 15.80 -2.64 0.47
N ALA A 153 14.88 -2.62 -0.50
CA ALA A 153 15.19 -2.89 -1.91
C ALA A 153 16.13 -1.84 -2.55
N LYS A 154 16.25 -0.65 -1.95
CA LYS A 154 17.11 0.45 -2.43
C LYS A 154 18.38 0.62 -1.59
N ARG A 155 18.63 -0.25 -0.62
CA ARG A 155 19.86 -0.22 0.19
C ARG A 155 21.09 -0.43 -0.68
N GLN A 156 22.16 0.32 -0.40
CA GLN A 156 23.46 0.19 -1.04
C GLN A 156 24.56 0.04 0.02
N GLY A 157 24.99 -1.19 0.27
CA GLY A 157 25.99 -1.50 1.30
C GLY A 157 25.57 -0.97 2.68
N ASP A 158 26.35 -0.07 3.24
CA ASP A 158 26.13 0.57 4.54
C ASP A 158 25.17 1.78 4.49
N TRP A 159 24.64 2.10 3.33
CA TRP A 159 23.73 3.22 3.11
C TRP A 159 22.29 2.75 3.02
N HIS A 160 21.46 3.20 3.94
CA HIS A 160 20.02 2.96 3.96
C HIS A 160 19.31 4.04 3.15
N TYR A 161 18.51 3.63 2.17
CA TYR A 161 17.60 4.54 1.48
C TYR A 161 16.35 4.69 2.33
N VAL A 162 16.07 5.89 2.79
CA VAL A 162 15.01 6.15 3.77
C VAL A 162 14.04 7.23 3.29
N SER A 163 12.81 7.16 3.79
CA SER A 163 11.85 8.26 3.78
C SER A 163 11.77 8.90 5.16
N VAL A 164 11.61 10.22 5.17
CA VAL A 164 11.40 11.03 6.39
C VAL A 164 9.92 11.37 6.48
N HIS A 165 9.24 10.88 7.52
CA HIS A 165 7.85 11.20 7.76
C HIS A 165 7.70 12.50 8.55
N GLY A 166 6.73 13.33 8.19
CA GLY A 166 6.34 14.50 8.99
C GLY A 166 6.52 15.87 8.35
N SER A 167 6.81 15.96 7.07
CA SER A 167 6.68 17.18 6.26
C SER A 167 5.56 17.00 5.24
N ASP A 168 5.02 18.09 4.70
CA ASP A 168 3.95 18.09 3.68
C ASP A 168 4.29 17.33 2.39
N SER A 169 5.55 16.89 2.27
CA SER A 169 6.04 16.00 1.22
C SER A 169 7.09 15.05 1.79
N ASP A 170 6.96 13.76 1.51
CA ASP A 170 7.99 12.77 1.85
C ASP A 170 9.32 13.13 1.21
N THR A 171 10.35 13.29 2.04
CA THR A 171 11.73 13.48 1.57
C THR A 171 12.45 12.14 1.62
N TYR A 172 13.16 11.81 0.53
CA TYR A 172 13.87 10.53 0.37
C TYR A 172 15.36 10.76 0.18
N GLY A 173 16.17 9.84 0.66
CA GLY A 173 17.62 9.87 0.44
C GLY A 173 18.35 8.78 1.20
N TYR A 174 19.69 8.87 1.15
CA TYR A 174 20.58 7.91 1.80
C TYR A 174 21.11 8.44 3.12
N VAL A 175 21.05 7.59 4.16
CA VAL A 175 21.67 7.81 5.48
C VAL A 175 22.60 6.63 5.77
N HIS A 176 23.80 6.92 6.27
CA HIS A 176 24.76 5.88 6.64
C HIS A 176 24.30 5.13 7.90
N LYS A 177 24.48 3.81 7.94
CA LYS A 177 24.03 2.95 9.04
C LYS A 177 24.51 3.38 10.42
N SER A 178 25.74 3.96 10.52
CA SER A 178 26.31 4.42 11.79
C SER A 178 25.54 5.56 12.45
N GLN A 179 24.65 6.23 11.69
CA GLN A 179 23.84 7.35 12.15
C GLN A 179 22.39 6.92 12.45
N LEU A 180 22.09 5.60 12.39
CA LEU A 180 20.76 5.04 12.58
C LEU A 180 20.75 3.99 13.70
N ARG A 181 19.70 3.99 14.49
CA ARG A 181 19.37 2.90 15.43
C ARG A 181 18.02 2.29 15.07
N PRO A 182 17.89 0.95 15.04
CA PRO A 182 16.60 0.31 14.86
C PRO A 182 15.62 0.78 15.93
N LYS A 183 14.39 1.09 15.53
CA LYS A 183 13.33 1.39 16.50
C LYS A 183 12.97 0.13 17.28
N ALA A 184 12.95 0.21 18.60
CA ALA A 184 12.63 -0.93 19.45
C ALA A 184 11.19 -1.43 19.17
N ARG A 185 11.01 -2.75 19.20
CA ARG A 185 9.67 -3.36 19.24
C ARG A 185 9.08 -3.11 20.62
N ARG A 186 7.95 -2.46 20.67
CA ARG A 186 7.14 -2.34 21.90
C ARG A 186 6.09 -3.42 21.92
#